data_d16b13150cf57ef0ae3ce5cbbdc57cf2
#
_entry.id   d16b13150cf57ef0ae3ce5cbbdc57cf2
#
_cell.length_a   1.000
_cell.length_b   1.000
_cell.length_c   1.000
_cell.angle_alpha   90.00
_cell.angle_beta   90.00
_cell.angle_gamma   90.00
#
_symmetry.space_group_name_H-M   'P 1'
#
loop_
_entity.id
_entity.type
_entity.pdbx_description
1 polymer ?
#
loop_
_entity_poly.entity_id
_entity_poly.type
_entity_poly.pdbx_seq_one_letter_code
_entity_poly.pdbx_strand_id
1 'polypeptide(L)'
;MLDNFKKKIKDGEIVFGPFMKTGDAAFVEIAGYSGFDFVILDMEHGPVSFENLQNLIRGALVSGTLPVVRTSDSGDISISRALDLGAFGVQIPQIQTADEVRACIRAAKYFPLGQRGVCRFVRSAGYSSVPRDEYFTRANDTMVILQLEGKKALDNLDEILDVEGFDVIFIGPYDLSQSLGYPGQVSHPKVIKKMELIVGNARQRGIVVGTFTDTLTSAEMWKNAGVQYISYSVDVGIFMESCENLVKNLHTRG
;
A
#
# COMPACT_ATOMS: atom_id res chain seq x y z
N MET A 1 4.74 -16.28 2.57
CA MET A 1 4.25 -14.99 3.10
C MET A 1 3.18 -14.40 2.20
N LEU A 2 3.50 -14.02 0.95
CA LEU A 2 2.55 -13.38 0.02
C LEU A 2 1.29 -14.21 -0.23
N ASP A 3 1.42 -15.51 -0.51
CA ASP A 3 0.27 -16.40 -0.77
C ASP A 3 -0.69 -16.45 0.42
N ASN A 4 -0.15 -16.53 1.64
CA ASN A 4 -0.96 -16.50 2.86
C ASN A 4 -1.67 -15.16 3.05
N PHE A 5 -0.99 -14.05 2.76
CA PHE A 5 -1.56 -12.73 2.83
C PHE A 5 -2.69 -12.53 1.80
N LYS A 6 -2.47 -12.92 0.54
CA LYS A 6 -3.50 -12.88 -0.51
C LYS A 6 -4.70 -13.78 -0.15
N LYS A 7 -4.43 -14.94 0.44
CA LYS A 7 -5.49 -15.84 0.92
C LYS A 7 -6.32 -15.19 2.01
N LYS A 8 -5.72 -14.58 3.03
CA LYS A 8 -6.45 -13.84 4.09
C LYS A 8 -7.40 -12.81 3.48
N ILE A 9 -6.92 -11.94 2.59
CA ILE A 9 -7.74 -10.92 1.96
C ILE A 9 -8.87 -11.53 1.12
N LYS A 10 -8.57 -12.59 0.36
CA LYS A 10 -9.56 -13.29 -0.47
C LYS A 10 -10.65 -13.97 0.38
N ASP A 11 -10.29 -14.49 1.55
CA ASP A 11 -11.21 -15.11 2.49
C ASP A 11 -12.05 -14.07 3.28
N GLY A 12 -11.85 -12.77 3.02
CA GLY A 12 -12.60 -11.68 3.64
C GLY A 12 -12.00 -11.19 4.96
N GLU A 13 -10.81 -11.67 5.35
CA GLU A 13 -10.12 -11.18 6.53
C GLU A 13 -9.64 -9.74 6.33
N ILE A 14 -9.60 -8.98 7.42
CA ILE A 14 -9.08 -7.61 7.43
C ILE A 14 -7.62 -7.66 7.82
N VAL A 15 -6.79 -6.94 7.07
CA VAL A 15 -5.36 -6.82 7.31
C VAL A 15 -4.99 -5.39 7.66
N PHE A 16 -4.02 -5.24 8.59
CA PHE A 16 -3.59 -3.93 9.10
C PHE A 16 -2.10 -3.72 8.91
N GLY A 17 -1.72 -2.50 8.58
CA GLY A 17 -0.31 -2.10 8.49
C GLY A 17 -0.14 -0.58 8.46
N PRO A 18 0.96 -0.03 9.01
CA PRO A 18 1.25 1.40 8.98
C PRO A 18 1.98 1.81 7.71
N PHE A 19 1.95 3.11 7.41
CA PHE A 19 2.97 3.71 6.56
C PHE A 19 4.28 3.88 7.33
N MET A 20 5.40 3.63 6.65
CA MET A 20 6.76 3.79 7.20
C MET A 20 7.46 4.91 6.46
N LYS A 21 7.73 6.00 7.16
CA LYS A 21 8.44 7.18 6.64
C LYS A 21 9.86 7.31 7.15
N THR A 22 10.17 6.70 8.30
CA THR A 22 11.55 6.66 8.80
C THR A 22 12.43 5.78 7.92
N GLY A 23 13.68 6.19 7.75
CA GLY A 23 14.67 5.40 7.01
C GLY A 23 15.34 4.32 7.86
N ASP A 24 14.87 4.03 9.07
CA ASP A 24 15.48 3.05 9.96
C ASP A 24 14.70 1.73 9.94
N ALA A 25 15.38 0.64 9.57
CA ALA A 25 14.80 -0.69 9.49
C ALA A 25 14.31 -1.22 10.85
N ALA A 26 14.84 -0.72 11.99
CA ALA A 26 14.37 -1.11 13.30
C ALA A 26 12.88 -0.77 13.53
N PHE A 27 12.40 0.36 13.01
CA PHE A 27 10.97 0.70 13.07
C PHE A 27 10.11 -0.27 12.28
N VAL A 28 10.61 -0.73 11.12
CA VAL A 28 9.93 -1.74 10.30
C VAL A 28 9.88 -3.09 11.02
N GLU A 29 10.99 -3.50 11.65
CA GLU A 29 11.05 -4.73 12.44
C GLU A 29 10.09 -4.66 13.65
N ILE A 30 10.05 -3.52 14.36
CA ILE A 30 9.13 -3.29 15.48
C ILE A 30 7.68 -3.42 15.01
N ALA A 31 7.32 -2.83 13.87
CA ALA A 31 5.97 -2.98 13.32
C ALA A 31 5.62 -4.44 13.05
N GLY A 32 6.52 -5.21 12.45
CA GLY A 32 6.31 -6.64 12.21
C GLY A 32 6.19 -7.47 13.49
N TYR A 33 7.11 -7.27 14.44
CA TYR A 33 7.05 -7.98 15.75
C TYR A 33 5.84 -7.56 16.59
N SER A 34 5.27 -6.38 16.34
CA SER A 34 4.02 -5.94 16.98
C SER A 34 2.77 -6.60 16.39
N GLY A 35 2.90 -7.35 15.28
CA GLY A 35 1.81 -8.12 14.69
C GLY A 35 1.09 -7.45 13.52
N PHE A 36 1.64 -6.37 12.94
CA PHE A 36 1.09 -5.83 11.70
C PHE A 36 1.29 -6.80 10.54
N ASP A 37 0.23 -7.01 9.74
CA ASP A 37 0.24 -7.95 8.61
C ASP A 37 1.13 -7.47 7.46
N PHE A 38 1.21 -6.16 7.25
CA PHE A 38 2.02 -5.51 6.21
C PHE A 38 2.59 -4.18 6.70
N VAL A 39 3.53 -3.64 5.96
CA VAL A 39 4.01 -2.27 6.07
C VAL A 39 4.05 -1.61 4.70
N ILE A 40 3.73 -0.32 4.62
CA ILE A 40 3.86 0.47 3.40
C ILE A 40 5.11 1.35 3.51
N LEU A 41 6.17 0.95 2.82
CA LEU A 41 7.42 1.69 2.74
C LEU A 41 7.24 2.86 1.77
N ASP A 42 7.26 4.09 2.30
CA ASP A 42 6.76 5.27 1.60
C ASP A 42 7.87 6.02 0.86
N MET A 43 7.88 5.94 -0.47
CA MET A 43 8.80 6.70 -1.32
C MET A 43 8.15 7.96 -1.93
N GLU A 44 6.84 8.17 -1.75
CA GLU A 44 6.16 9.37 -2.23
C GLU A 44 6.38 10.56 -1.27
N HIS A 45 6.08 10.36 0.02
CA HIS A 45 6.19 11.40 1.05
C HIS A 45 7.23 11.10 2.13
N GLY A 46 7.92 9.97 2.05
CA GLY A 46 9.04 9.61 2.91
C GLY A 46 10.38 9.97 2.28
N PRO A 47 11.44 10.28 3.08
CA PRO A 47 12.78 10.57 2.56
C PRO A 47 13.56 9.28 2.22
N VAL A 48 12.90 8.27 1.70
CA VAL A 48 13.46 6.94 1.47
C VAL A 48 14.10 6.87 0.07
N SER A 49 15.40 6.59 0.01
CA SER A 49 16.10 6.27 -1.24
C SER A 49 15.96 4.78 -1.61
N PHE A 50 16.22 4.41 -2.86
CA PHE A 50 16.24 2.99 -3.27
C PHE A 50 17.29 2.16 -2.51
N GLU A 51 18.42 2.75 -2.14
CA GLU A 51 19.43 2.10 -1.31
C GLU A 51 18.89 1.77 0.07
N ASN A 52 18.26 2.75 0.72
CA ASN A 52 17.64 2.56 2.03
C ASN A 52 16.44 1.60 1.96
N LEU A 53 15.58 1.74 0.93
CA LEU A 53 14.43 0.86 0.71
C LEU A 53 14.81 -0.62 0.77
N GLN A 54 15.95 -1.01 0.20
CA GLN A 54 16.43 -2.39 0.26
C GLN A 54 16.62 -2.87 1.71
N ASN A 55 17.10 -2.00 2.60
CA ASN A 55 17.28 -2.33 4.01
C ASN A 55 15.95 -2.41 4.77
N LEU A 56 15.02 -1.50 4.49
CA LEU A 56 13.67 -1.54 5.06
C LEU A 56 12.92 -2.83 4.66
N ILE A 57 13.04 -3.26 3.39
CA ILE A 57 12.48 -4.54 2.94
C ILE A 57 13.08 -5.73 3.71
N ARG A 58 14.40 -5.70 4.01
CA ARG A 58 15.02 -6.74 4.85
C ARG A 58 14.41 -6.76 6.26
N GLY A 59 14.24 -5.60 6.88
CA GLY A 59 13.60 -5.48 8.20
C GLY A 59 12.18 -6.09 8.21
N ALA A 60 11.37 -5.80 7.20
CA ALA A 60 10.05 -6.40 7.06
C ALA A 60 10.10 -7.94 6.97
N LEU A 61 11.03 -8.47 6.16
CA LEU A 61 11.15 -9.92 5.98
C LEU A 61 11.67 -10.63 7.24
N VAL A 62 12.60 -10.01 7.98
CA VAL A 62 13.12 -10.57 9.24
C VAL A 62 12.03 -10.64 10.31
N SER A 63 11.18 -9.64 10.40
CA SER A 63 10.08 -9.57 11.38
C SER A 63 8.80 -10.29 10.95
N GLY A 64 8.78 -10.82 9.71
CA GLY A 64 7.64 -11.61 9.22
C GLY A 64 6.45 -10.77 8.72
N THR A 65 6.61 -9.45 8.53
CA THR A 65 5.59 -8.57 7.94
C THR A 65 5.77 -8.40 6.44
N LEU A 66 4.69 -8.17 5.70
CA LEU A 66 4.72 -8.08 4.23
C LEU A 66 5.16 -6.67 3.77
N PRO A 67 6.29 -6.54 3.04
CA PRO A 67 6.72 -5.24 2.53
C PRO A 67 5.95 -4.85 1.26
N VAL A 68 5.15 -3.81 1.34
CA VAL A 68 4.57 -3.07 0.21
C VAL A 68 5.35 -1.77 0.05
N VAL A 69 5.63 -1.36 -1.17
CA VAL A 69 6.30 -0.08 -1.45
C VAL A 69 5.31 0.87 -2.10
N ARG A 70 5.06 2.03 -1.48
CA ARG A 70 4.41 3.11 -2.17
C ARG A 70 5.45 3.80 -3.04
N THR A 71 5.28 3.73 -4.36
CA THR A 71 6.21 4.34 -5.33
C THR A 71 6.11 5.86 -5.30
N SER A 72 7.17 6.55 -5.73
CA SER A 72 7.18 8.02 -5.82
C SER A 72 6.23 8.55 -6.89
N ASP A 73 5.94 7.74 -7.88
CA ASP A 73 5.13 8.06 -9.06
C ASP A 73 4.62 6.77 -9.72
N SER A 74 3.83 6.90 -10.79
CA SER A 74 3.31 5.79 -11.60
C SER A 74 4.25 5.33 -12.73
N GLY A 75 5.51 5.76 -12.72
CA GLY A 75 6.48 5.45 -13.77
C GLY A 75 7.00 4.01 -13.72
N ASP A 76 7.24 3.44 -14.88
CA ASP A 76 7.72 2.07 -15.06
C ASP A 76 9.00 1.77 -14.25
N ILE A 77 9.91 2.75 -14.18
CA ILE A 77 11.19 2.63 -13.46
C ILE A 77 10.96 2.55 -11.95
N SER A 78 10.10 3.39 -11.39
CA SER A 78 9.78 3.39 -9.96
C SER A 78 9.16 2.06 -9.53
N ILE A 79 8.22 1.55 -10.33
CA ILE A 79 7.54 0.27 -10.10
C ILE A 79 8.52 -0.91 -10.19
N SER A 80 9.24 -1.02 -11.31
CA SER A 80 10.14 -2.15 -11.56
C SER A 80 11.28 -2.21 -10.54
N ARG A 81 11.89 -1.08 -10.17
CA ARG A 81 12.97 -1.03 -9.18
C ARG A 81 12.52 -1.43 -7.78
N ALA A 82 11.33 -0.99 -7.34
CA ALA A 82 10.77 -1.41 -6.06
C ALA A 82 10.62 -2.95 -6.00
N LEU A 83 10.11 -3.54 -7.07
CA LEU A 83 9.95 -4.99 -7.19
C LEU A 83 11.29 -5.73 -7.31
N ASP A 84 12.29 -5.16 -7.99
CA ASP A 84 13.64 -5.73 -8.09
C ASP A 84 14.33 -5.79 -6.72
N LEU A 85 14.08 -4.81 -5.86
CA LEU A 85 14.53 -4.80 -4.47
C LEU A 85 13.82 -5.82 -3.57
N GLY A 86 12.77 -6.46 -4.05
CA GLY A 86 12.06 -7.54 -3.38
C GLY A 86 10.84 -7.11 -2.58
N ALA A 87 10.20 -6.02 -2.96
CA ALA A 87 8.86 -5.71 -2.49
C ALA A 87 7.88 -6.82 -2.91
N PHE A 88 6.94 -7.17 -2.05
CA PHE A 88 5.89 -8.14 -2.35
C PHE A 88 4.69 -7.49 -3.04
N GLY A 89 4.60 -6.18 -2.97
CA GLY A 89 3.62 -5.38 -3.69
C GLY A 89 4.10 -3.95 -3.90
N VAL A 90 3.47 -3.28 -4.85
CA VAL A 90 3.63 -1.85 -5.10
C VAL A 90 2.28 -1.16 -4.93
N GLN A 91 2.27 -0.05 -4.20
CA GLN A 91 1.15 0.86 -4.10
C GLN A 91 1.46 2.09 -4.94
N ILE A 92 0.68 2.31 -5.97
CA ILE A 92 0.94 3.30 -7.01
C ILE A 92 0.01 4.49 -6.78
N PRO A 93 0.56 5.67 -6.44
CA PRO A 93 -0.24 6.85 -6.12
C PRO A 93 -0.84 7.50 -7.37
N GLN A 94 -1.83 8.36 -7.16
CA GLN A 94 -2.37 9.32 -8.12
C GLN A 94 -2.94 8.72 -9.41
N ILE A 95 -3.47 7.51 -9.36
CA ILE A 95 -4.13 6.85 -10.48
C ILE A 95 -5.41 7.61 -10.85
N GLN A 96 -5.58 7.95 -12.13
CA GLN A 96 -6.66 8.79 -12.63
C GLN A 96 -7.44 8.17 -13.80
N THR A 97 -6.85 7.23 -14.54
CA THR A 97 -7.43 6.66 -15.76
C THR A 97 -7.19 5.16 -15.88
N ALA A 98 -8.04 4.48 -16.65
CA ALA A 98 -7.86 3.06 -16.97
C ALA A 98 -6.55 2.77 -17.74
N ASP A 99 -6.09 3.71 -18.57
CA ASP A 99 -4.83 3.56 -19.31
C ASP A 99 -3.62 3.61 -18.40
N GLU A 100 -3.62 4.47 -17.38
CA GLU A 100 -2.60 4.47 -16.31
C GLU A 100 -2.60 3.15 -15.55
N VAL A 101 -3.77 2.61 -15.20
CA VAL A 101 -3.89 1.29 -14.56
C VAL A 101 -3.22 0.21 -15.41
N ARG A 102 -3.55 0.14 -16.71
CA ARG A 102 -2.96 -0.83 -17.63
C ARG A 102 -1.45 -0.66 -17.75
N ALA A 103 -0.95 0.58 -17.76
CA ALA A 103 0.48 0.87 -17.81
C ALA A 103 1.18 0.36 -16.54
N CYS A 104 0.64 0.64 -15.36
CA CYS A 104 1.18 0.16 -14.08
C CYS A 104 1.23 -1.36 -13.98
N ILE A 105 0.17 -2.05 -14.42
CA ILE A 105 0.15 -3.52 -14.46
C ILE A 105 1.24 -4.05 -15.41
N ARG A 106 1.38 -3.46 -16.61
CA ARG A 106 2.44 -3.85 -17.55
C ARG A 106 3.84 -3.65 -16.98
N ALA A 107 4.06 -2.58 -16.22
CA ALA A 107 5.34 -2.30 -15.59
C ALA A 107 5.66 -3.25 -14.41
N ALA A 108 4.63 -3.74 -13.72
CA ALA A 108 4.78 -4.61 -12.56
C ALA A 108 4.95 -6.09 -12.92
N LYS A 109 4.43 -6.54 -14.05
CA LYS A 109 4.33 -7.95 -14.43
C LYS A 109 5.26 -8.31 -15.59
N TYR A 110 5.73 -9.57 -15.61
CA TYR A 110 6.44 -10.16 -16.74
C TYR A 110 5.47 -10.73 -17.78
N PHE A 111 5.96 -10.98 -19.00
CA PHE A 111 5.19 -11.66 -20.05
C PHE A 111 4.60 -12.99 -19.53
N PRO A 112 3.35 -13.36 -19.87
CA PRO A 112 2.45 -12.67 -20.81
C PRO A 112 1.59 -11.56 -20.16
N LEU A 113 1.66 -11.34 -18.85
CA LEU A 113 0.81 -10.40 -18.11
C LEU A 113 1.30 -8.95 -18.20
N GLY A 114 2.56 -8.74 -18.56
CA GLY A 114 3.16 -7.41 -18.62
C GLY A 114 4.43 -7.36 -19.47
N GLN A 115 5.19 -6.29 -19.28
CA GLN A 115 6.41 -5.95 -20.04
C GLN A 115 7.57 -5.51 -19.13
N ARG A 116 7.55 -5.88 -17.84
CA ARG A 116 8.62 -5.55 -16.89
C ARG A 116 9.96 -6.03 -17.43
N GLY A 117 10.98 -5.16 -17.34
CA GLY A 117 12.36 -5.48 -17.75
C GLY A 117 12.94 -6.65 -16.96
N VAL A 118 13.66 -7.53 -17.66
CA VAL A 118 14.16 -8.79 -17.09
C VAL A 118 15.58 -8.61 -16.57
N CYS A 119 15.78 -8.82 -15.26
CA CYS A 119 17.08 -9.01 -14.64
C CYS A 119 17.00 -10.09 -13.57
N ARG A 120 17.93 -11.07 -13.60
CA ARG A 120 17.98 -12.13 -12.60
C ARG A 120 18.97 -11.86 -11.46
N PHE A 121 19.84 -10.87 -11.64
CA PHE A 121 20.87 -10.53 -10.65
C PHE A 121 20.38 -9.50 -9.62
N VAL A 122 19.05 -9.44 -9.43
CA VAL A 122 18.38 -8.58 -8.48
C VAL A 122 18.00 -9.34 -7.20
N ARG A 123 17.72 -8.59 -6.14
CA ARG A 123 17.41 -9.16 -4.83
C ARG A 123 16.16 -10.05 -4.85
N SER A 124 15.11 -9.66 -5.57
CA SER A 124 13.87 -10.45 -5.68
C SER A 124 14.08 -11.84 -6.29
N ALA A 125 15.12 -12.00 -7.12
CA ALA A 125 15.53 -13.29 -7.70
C ALA A 125 16.62 -14.01 -6.88
N GLY A 126 16.85 -13.59 -5.62
CA GLY A 126 17.93 -14.13 -4.80
C GLY A 126 19.32 -13.97 -5.44
N TYR A 127 19.53 -12.89 -6.18
CA TYR A 127 20.77 -12.65 -6.96
C TYR A 127 21.12 -13.81 -7.90
N SER A 128 20.10 -14.38 -8.56
CA SER A 128 20.20 -15.53 -9.47
C SER A 128 20.26 -16.93 -8.79
N SER A 129 20.11 -17.01 -7.46
CA SER A 129 20.07 -18.30 -6.74
C SER A 129 18.74 -19.04 -6.94
N VAL A 130 17.65 -18.30 -7.17
CA VAL A 130 16.35 -18.91 -7.48
C VAL A 130 16.37 -19.45 -8.92
N PRO A 131 15.91 -20.70 -9.16
CA PRO A 131 15.80 -21.24 -10.51
C PRO A 131 14.97 -20.32 -11.42
N ARG A 132 15.43 -20.15 -12.68
CA ARG A 132 14.84 -19.16 -13.60
C ARG A 132 13.33 -19.31 -13.76
N ASP A 133 12.88 -20.51 -14.04
CA ASP A 133 11.47 -20.78 -14.37
C ASP A 133 10.58 -20.60 -13.12
N GLU A 134 11.07 -20.95 -11.93
CA GLU A 134 10.41 -20.69 -10.66
C GLU A 134 10.30 -19.19 -10.40
N TYR A 135 11.38 -18.42 -10.58
CA TYR A 135 11.38 -16.98 -10.34
C TYR A 135 10.34 -16.25 -11.20
N PHE A 136 10.34 -16.46 -12.52
CA PHE A 136 9.43 -15.74 -13.42
C PHE A 136 7.96 -16.14 -13.23
N THR A 137 7.69 -17.39 -12.85
CA THR A 137 6.34 -17.82 -12.49
C THR A 137 5.85 -17.08 -11.26
N ARG A 138 6.63 -17.08 -10.16
CA ARG A 138 6.25 -16.46 -8.89
C ARG A 138 6.28 -14.93 -8.91
N ALA A 139 7.15 -14.32 -9.70
CA ALA A 139 7.27 -12.87 -9.75
C ALA A 139 6.03 -12.17 -10.33
N ASN A 140 5.20 -12.88 -11.07
CA ASN A 140 3.90 -12.38 -11.54
C ASN A 140 2.81 -12.39 -10.44
N ASP A 141 3.06 -13.02 -9.29
CA ASP A 141 2.13 -13.01 -8.15
C ASP A 141 2.22 -11.72 -7.32
N THR A 142 3.20 -10.83 -7.62
CA THR A 142 3.35 -9.55 -6.91
C THR A 142 2.05 -8.76 -6.88
N MET A 143 1.76 -8.09 -5.76
CA MET A 143 0.56 -7.28 -5.61
C MET A 143 0.70 -5.93 -6.34
N VAL A 144 -0.37 -5.53 -7.01
CA VAL A 144 -0.54 -4.20 -7.60
C VAL A 144 -1.70 -3.52 -6.88
N ILE A 145 -1.39 -2.45 -6.15
CA ILE A 145 -2.34 -1.66 -5.37
C ILE A 145 -2.43 -0.28 -6.04
N LEU A 146 -3.63 0.14 -6.41
CA LEU A 146 -3.87 1.38 -7.12
C LEU A 146 -4.48 2.41 -6.18
N GLN A 147 -3.83 3.56 -5.99
CA GLN A 147 -4.31 4.61 -5.08
C GLN A 147 -5.15 5.63 -5.83
N LEU A 148 -6.43 5.71 -5.45
CA LEU A 148 -7.41 6.67 -5.98
C LEU A 148 -7.62 7.80 -4.98
N GLU A 149 -7.35 9.03 -5.38
CA GLU A 149 -7.31 10.18 -4.46
C GLU A 149 -7.65 11.51 -5.13
N GLY A 150 -8.07 11.48 -6.39
CA GLY A 150 -8.39 12.67 -7.17
C GLY A 150 -9.79 12.65 -7.77
N LYS A 151 -10.34 13.86 -8.03
CA LYS A 151 -11.65 13.99 -8.67
C LYS A 151 -11.70 13.28 -10.04
N LYS A 152 -10.61 13.35 -10.82
CA LYS A 152 -10.53 12.69 -12.14
C LYS A 152 -10.63 11.16 -12.02
N ALA A 153 -10.06 10.58 -10.95
CA ALA A 153 -10.24 9.15 -10.67
C ALA A 153 -11.71 8.80 -10.36
N LEU A 154 -12.43 9.69 -9.66
CA LEU A 154 -13.86 9.50 -9.41
C LEU A 154 -14.70 9.59 -10.70
N ASP A 155 -14.33 10.51 -11.60
CA ASP A 155 -15.02 10.68 -12.88
C ASP A 155 -14.81 9.47 -13.81
N ASN A 156 -13.67 8.77 -13.69
CA ASN A 156 -13.30 7.58 -14.47
C ASN A 156 -13.43 6.26 -13.66
N LEU A 157 -14.13 6.27 -12.53
CA LEU A 157 -14.13 5.17 -11.58
C LEU A 157 -14.53 3.83 -12.20
N ASP A 158 -15.61 3.79 -12.97
CA ASP A 158 -16.10 2.55 -13.59
C ASP A 158 -15.08 1.98 -14.57
N GLU A 159 -14.48 2.82 -15.43
CA GLU A 159 -13.45 2.39 -16.38
C GLU A 159 -12.18 1.86 -15.68
N ILE A 160 -11.80 2.47 -14.55
CA ILE A 160 -10.68 2.02 -13.72
C ILE A 160 -10.98 0.65 -13.11
N LEU A 161 -12.17 0.49 -12.52
CA LEU A 161 -12.56 -0.74 -11.85
C LEU A 161 -12.83 -1.91 -12.81
N ASP A 162 -13.07 -1.64 -14.08
CA ASP A 162 -13.26 -2.66 -15.12
C ASP A 162 -11.93 -3.21 -15.69
N VAL A 163 -10.77 -2.65 -15.30
CA VAL A 163 -9.46 -3.20 -15.67
C VAL A 163 -9.11 -4.37 -14.76
N GLU A 164 -8.69 -5.49 -15.36
CA GLU A 164 -8.20 -6.66 -14.64
C GLU A 164 -6.68 -6.61 -14.41
N GLY A 165 -6.18 -7.30 -13.38
CA GLY A 165 -4.75 -7.53 -13.15
C GLY A 165 -4.13 -6.74 -11.98
N PHE A 166 -4.92 -5.97 -11.24
CA PHE A 166 -4.54 -5.41 -9.94
C PHE A 166 -5.22 -6.16 -8.77
N ASP A 167 -4.74 -5.96 -7.55
CA ASP A 167 -5.20 -6.69 -6.37
C ASP A 167 -6.07 -5.84 -5.43
N VAL A 168 -5.78 -4.54 -5.29
CA VAL A 168 -6.44 -3.64 -4.32
C VAL A 168 -6.66 -2.26 -4.92
N ILE A 169 -7.82 -1.68 -4.69
CA ILE A 169 -8.06 -0.24 -4.82
C ILE A 169 -7.85 0.39 -3.45
N PHE A 170 -6.89 1.30 -3.34
CA PHE A 170 -6.60 2.04 -2.12
C PHE A 170 -7.13 3.47 -2.23
N ILE A 171 -7.89 3.92 -1.25
CA ILE A 171 -8.42 5.29 -1.21
C ILE A 171 -7.49 6.16 -0.36
N GLY A 172 -6.91 7.20 -0.97
CA GLY A 172 -6.12 8.23 -0.27
C GLY A 172 -7.04 9.34 0.26
N PRO A 173 -7.50 9.30 1.54
CA PRO A 173 -8.54 10.22 2.02
C PRO A 173 -8.09 11.67 2.10
N TYR A 174 -6.80 11.93 2.37
CA TYR A 174 -6.27 13.28 2.49
C TYR A 174 -6.24 14.00 1.14
N ASP A 175 -5.66 13.37 0.11
CA ASP A 175 -5.61 13.93 -1.24
C ASP A 175 -6.99 13.97 -1.89
N LEU A 176 -7.84 12.97 -1.62
CA LEU A 176 -9.23 13.01 -2.03
C LEU A 176 -9.94 14.22 -1.42
N SER A 177 -9.73 14.50 -0.12
CA SER A 177 -10.32 15.67 0.54
C SER A 177 -9.84 16.99 -0.10
N GLN A 178 -8.56 17.09 -0.40
CA GLN A 178 -7.96 18.21 -1.10
C GLN A 178 -8.61 18.41 -2.49
N SER A 179 -8.72 17.33 -3.27
CA SER A 179 -9.28 17.37 -4.63
C SER A 179 -10.76 17.78 -4.67
N LEU A 180 -11.48 17.54 -3.57
CA LEU A 180 -12.89 17.91 -3.40
C LEU A 180 -13.08 19.31 -2.79
N GLY A 181 -11.99 20.03 -2.48
CA GLY A 181 -12.04 21.38 -1.90
C GLY A 181 -12.21 21.40 -0.36
N TYR A 182 -11.90 20.30 0.32
CA TYR A 182 -11.96 20.16 1.79
C TYR A 182 -10.61 19.68 2.36
N PRO A 183 -9.49 20.40 2.14
CA PRO A 183 -8.15 19.92 2.45
C PRO A 183 -8.02 19.48 3.92
N GLY A 184 -7.57 18.22 4.13
CA GLY A 184 -7.37 17.63 5.45
C GLY A 184 -8.65 17.25 6.21
N GLN A 185 -9.84 17.62 5.72
CA GLN A 185 -11.11 17.31 6.36
C GLN A 185 -11.62 15.92 5.94
N VAL A 186 -10.89 14.88 6.28
CA VAL A 186 -11.19 13.50 5.87
C VAL A 186 -12.56 12.99 6.39
N SER A 187 -13.05 13.58 7.48
CA SER A 187 -14.36 13.27 8.06
C SER A 187 -15.50 14.12 7.49
N HIS A 188 -15.22 15.01 6.52
CA HIS A 188 -16.28 15.84 5.92
C HIS A 188 -17.31 14.96 5.18
N PRO A 189 -18.63 15.19 5.36
CA PRO A 189 -19.67 14.30 4.80
C PRO A 189 -19.57 14.07 3.30
N LYS A 190 -19.12 15.06 2.53
CA LYS A 190 -18.93 14.92 1.08
C LYS A 190 -17.73 14.03 0.74
N VAL A 191 -16.68 14.04 1.56
CA VAL A 191 -15.51 13.15 1.40
C VAL A 191 -15.92 11.72 1.72
N ILE A 192 -16.53 11.49 2.88
CA ILE A 192 -17.04 10.18 3.29
C ILE A 192 -17.96 9.60 2.21
N LYS A 193 -18.93 10.37 1.71
CA LYS A 193 -19.86 9.90 0.67
C LYS A 193 -19.14 9.48 -0.61
N LYS A 194 -18.02 10.13 -0.98
CA LYS A 194 -17.24 9.74 -2.16
C LYS A 194 -16.42 8.48 -1.90
N MET A 195 -15.86 8.33 -0.70
CA MET A 195 -15.18 7.09 -0.31
C MET A 195 -16.16 5.91 -0.28
N GLU A 196 -17.36 6.08 0.31
CA GLU A 196 -18.44 5.06 0.31
C GLU A 196 -18.84 4.65 -1.12
N LEU A 197 -18.88 5.60 -2.05
CA LEU A 197 -19.15 5.32 -3.48
C LEU A 197 -18.06 4.43 -4.07
N ILE A 198 -16.77 4.72 -3.83
CA ILE A 198 -15.67 3.89 -4.32
C ILE A 198 -15.76 2.49 -3.70
N VAL A 199 -15.94 2.41 -2.37
CA VAL A 199 -16.07 1.14 -1.65
C VAL A 199 -17.23 0.30 -2.23
N GLY A 200 -18.41 0.89 -2.42
CA GLY A 200 -19.58 0.21 -2.95
C GLY A 200 -19.35 -0.35 -4.36
N ASN A 201 -18.82 0.47 -5.27
CA ASN A 201 -18.59 0.08 -6.66
C ASN A 201 -17.49 -0.99 -6.78
N ALA A 202 -16.40 -0.88 -6.02
CA ALA A 202 -15.32 -1.86 -6.04
C ALA A 202 -15.79 -3.22 -5.48
N ARG A 203 -16.51 -3.21 -4.35
CA ARG A 203 -17.04 -4.43 -3.74
C ARG A 203 -18.06 -5.16 -4.62
N GLN A 204 -18.91 -4.44 -5.35
CA GLN A 204 -19.85 -5.05 -6.33
C GLN A 204 -19.11 -5.83 -7.43
N ARG A 205 -17.86 -5.46 -7.74
CA ARG A 205 -16.99 -6.14 -8.70
C ARG A 205 -16.07 -7.19 -8.05
N GLY A 206 -16.20 -7.43 -6.73
CA GLY A 206 -15.34 -8.36 -5.99
C GLY A 206 -13.91 -7.84 -5.75
N ILE A 207 -13.68 -6.54 -5.93
CA ILE A 207 -12.38 -5.90 -5.76
C ILE A 207 -12.15 -5.58 -4.28
N VAL A 208 -10.98 -5.92 -3.78
CA VAL A 208 -10.54 -5.57 -2.41
C VAL A 208 -10.31 -4.07 -2.30
N VAL A 209 -10.81 -3.47 -1.22
CA VAL A 209 -10.64 -2.04 -0.97
C VAL A 209 -9.74 -1.83 0.23
N GLY A 210 -8.83 -0.86 0.09
CA GLY A 210 -7.99 -0.34 1.16
C GLY A 210 -8.21 1.15 1.41
N THR A 211 -7.82 1.62 2.59
CA THR A 211 -7.77 3.05 2.91
C THR A 211 -6.80 3.34 4.05
N PHE A 212 -6.42 4.61 4.17
CA PHE A 212 -5.70 5.13 5.32
C PHE A 212 -6.67 5.57 6.42
N THR A 213 -6.30 5.33 7.66
CA THR A 213 -7.00 5.83 8.87
C THR A 213 -5.97 6.26 9.91
N ASP A 214 -6.29 7.27 10.69
CA ASP A 214 -5.45 7.81 11.76
C ASP A 214 -6.08 7.71 13.16
N THR A 215 -7.31 7.19 13.24
CA THR A 215 -8.02 6.94 14.50
C THR A 215 -8.66 5.55 14.51
N LEU A 216 -8.77 4.95 15.69
CA LEU A 216 -9.46 3.67 15.86
C LEU A 216 -10.93 3.76 15.42
N THR A 217 -11.59 4.91 15.67
CA THR A 217 -12.97 5.14 15.25
C THR A 217 -13.12 5.11 13.72
N SER A 218 -12.22 5.77 13.00
CA SER A 218 -12.24 5.73 11.52
C SER A 218 -11.90 4.36 10.97
N ALA A 219 -10.95 3.64 11.59
CA ALA A 219 -10.62 2.29 11.21
C ALA A 219 -11.83 1.34 11.37
N GLU A 220 -12.54 1.42 12.49
CA GLU A 220 -13.74 0.62 12.74
C GLU A 220 -14.88 0.98 11.77
N MET A 221 -15.06 2.26 11.47
CA MET A 221 -16.06 2.72 10.49
C MET A 221 -15.80 2.12 9.11
N TRP A 222 -14.58 2.19 8.59
CA TRP A 222 -14.24 1.67 7.27
C TRP A 222 -14.22 0.14 7.21
N LYS A 223 -13.79 -0.53 8.29
CA LYS A 223 -13.95 -1.97 8.46
C LYS A 223 -15.43 -2.38 8.30
N ASN A 224 -16.36 -1.71 8.99
CA ASN A 224 -17.79 -1.98 8.91
C ASN A 224 -18.39 -1.65 7.53
N ALA A 225 -17.82 -0.70 6.80
CA ALA A 225 -18.14 -0.42 5.40
C ALA A 225 -17.64 -1.49 4.43
N GLY A 226 -16.76 -2.41 4.88
CA GLY A 226 -16.21 -3.53 4.12
C GLY A 226 -14.86 -3.28 3.47
N VAL A 227 -14.10 -2.32 3.99
CA VAL A 227 -12.68 -2.14 3.65
C VAL A 227 -11.87 -3.23 4.34
N GLN A 228 -10.99 -3.90 3.60
CA GLN A 228 -10.23 -5.07 4.07
C GLN A 228 -8.73 -4.77 4.27
N TYR A 229 -8.17 -3.84 3.51
CA TYR A 229 -6.75 -3.46 3.57
C TYR A 229 -6.64 -2.08 4.25
N ILE A 230 -6.46 -2.07 5.58
CA ILE A 230 -6.48 -0.84 6.36
C ILE A 230 -5.05 -0.42 6.72
N SER A 231 -4.63 0.72 6.21
CA SER A 231 -3.41 1.35 6.67
C SER A 231 -3.71 2.25 7.88
N TYR A 232 -3.14 1.89 9.03
CA TYR A 232 -3.36 2.63 10.27
C TYR A 232 -2.16 3.49 10.61
N SER A 233 -2.34 4.80 10.52
CA SER A 233 -1.34 5.81 10.90
C SER A 233 0.00 5.68 10.14
N VAL A 234 0.99 6.36 10.61
CA VAL A 234 2.38 6.36 10.15
C VAL A 234 3.30 6.14 11.34
N ASP A 235 4.47 5.53 11.12
CA ASP A 235 5.46 5.26 12.17
C ASP A 235 5.78 6.49 13.02
N VAL A 236 6.04 7.64 12.39
CA VAL A 236 6.31 8.91 13.09
C VAL A 236 5.10 9.40 13.89
N GLY A 237 3.89 9.20 13.39
CA GLY A 237 2.65 9.56 14.10
C GLY A 237 2.41 8.68 15.32
N ILE A 238 2.57 7.36 15.18
CA ILE A 238 2.46 6.39 16.28
C ILE A 238 3.48 6.73 17.38
N PHE A 239 4.73 7.03 16.99
CA PHE A 239 5.77 7.39 17.95
C PHE A 239 5.48 8.71 18.64
N MET A 240 5.04 9.75 17.89
CA MET A 240 4.67 11.05 18.46
C MET A 240 3.55 10.90 19.50
N GLU A 241 2.45 10.22 19.15
CA GLU A 241 1.33 9.97 20.05
C GLU A 241 1.76 9.23 21.34
N SER A 242 2.63 8.22 21.19
CA SER A 242 3.18 7.48 22.33
C SER A 242 4.00 8.37 23.23
N CYS A 243 4.85 9.25 22.70
CA CYS A 243 5.65 10.20 23.46
C CYS A 243 4.77 11.22 24.20
N GLU A 244 3.77 11.80 23.52
CA GLU A 244 2.85 12.76 24.12
C GLU A 244 2.07 12.14 25.29
N ASN A 245 1.56 10.92 25.13
CA ASN A 245 0.86 10.19 26.17
C ASN A 245 1.78 9.91 27.37
N LEU A 246 3.03 9.52 27.15
CA LEU A 246 4.01 9.30 28.22
C LEU A 246 4.29 10.59 28.98
N VAL A 247 4.59 11.69 28.28
CA VAL A 247 4.89 13.00 28.90
C VAL A 247 3.69 13.48 29.72
N LYS A 248 2.48 13.40 29.17
CA LYS A 248 1.25 13.75 29.88
C LYS A 248 1.08 12.94 31.18
N ASN A 249 1.28 11.62 31.11
CA ASN A 249 1.15 10.74 32.27
C ASN A 249 2.24 10.98 33.34
N LEU A 250 3.47 11.31 32.94
CA LEU A 250 4.54 11.64 33.84
C LEU A 250 4.27 12.96 34.62
N HIS A 251 3.73 13.97 33.93
CA HIS A 251 3.39 15.26 34.59
C HIS A 251 2.10 15.20 35.44
N THR A 252 1.21 14.27 35.19
CA THR A 252 -0.03 14.14 35.99
C THR A 252 0.14 13.30 37.27
N ARG A 253 1.26 12.57 37.41
CA ARG A 253 1.56 11.73 38.59
C ARG A 253 2.46 12.42 39.60
N GLY A 254 2.76 13.70 39.44
CA GLY A 254 3.42 14.59 40.42
C GLY A 254 2.39 15.49 41.07
#